data_b15b3e9fc9882fa2e671645c8b37b372
#
_entry.id   b15b3e9fc9882fa2e671645c8b37b372
#
_cell.length_a   1.000
_cell.length_b   1.000
_cell.length_c   1.000
_cell.angle_alpha   90.00
_cell.angle_beta   90.00
_cell.angle_gamma   90.00
#
_symmetry.space_group_name_H-M   'P 1'
#
loop_
_entity.id
_entity.type
_entity.pdbx_description
1 polymer ?
#
loop_
_entity_poly.entity_id
_entity_poly.type
_entity_poly.pdbx_seq_one_letter_code
_entity_poly.pdbx_strand_id
1 'polypeptide(L)'
;LLEETLVVIGGEFGRTPMAQSKDKGAGRDHHIKGFSMALAGGGIRGGVTHGETDEFGYHAVTDIVHVRDLHATMLHLLGIDHTRFSVAFQGLDAKLTGVEQARVVTQLLA
;
A
#
# COMPACT_ATOMS: atom_id res chain seq x y z
N LEU A 1 22.73 4.79 4.65
CA LEU A 1 21.95 3.85 3.81
C LEU A 1 20.45 4.09 3.95
N LEU A 2 19.89 4.14 5.16
CA LEU A 2 18.44 4.30 5.35
C LEU A 2 17.90 5.64 4.84
N GLU A 3 18.68 6.69 4.87
CA GLU A 3 18.30 8.00 4.33
C GLU A 3 18.06 7.97 2.82
N GLU A 4 18.75 7.08 2.11
CA GLU A 4 18.70 6.94 0.65
C GLU A 4 17.98 5.65 0.21
N THR A 5 17.47 4.87 1.16
CA THR A 5 16.84 3.58 0.88
C THR A 5 15.44 3.54 1.44
N LEU A 6 14.45 3.38 0.57
CA LEU A 6 13.07 3.11 0.99
C LEU A 6 12.90 1.62 1.26
N VAL A 7 12.56 1.28 2.49
CA VAL A 7 12.21 -0.08 2.91
C VAL A 7 10.70 -0.20 3.01
N VAL A 8 10.14 -1.19 2.33
CA VAL A 8 8.69 -1.50 2.36
C VAL A 8 8.51 -2.92 2.86
N ILE A 9 7.70 -3.09 3.90
CA ILE A 9 7.42 -4.39 4.53
C ILE A 9 5.92 -4.62 4.52
N GLY A 10 5.49 -5.71 3.92
CA GLY A 10 4.08 -6.06 3.86
C GLY A 10 3.86 -7.43 3.26
N GLY A 11 2.63 -7.93 3.39
CA GLY A 11 2.15 -9.08 2.63
C GLY A 11 1.45 -8.62 1.35
N GLU A 12 1.04 -9.59 0.54
CA GLU A 12 0.27 -9.35 -0.69
C GLU A 12 -1.16 -8.83 -0.38
N PHE A 13 -1.74 -9.30 0.73
CA PHE A 13 -3.06 -8.93 1.24
C PHE A 13 -3.05 -8.91 2.78
N GLY A 14 -4.19 -8.50 3.35
CA GLY A 14 -4.58 -8.83 4.71
C GLY A 14 -5.17 -10.23 4.83
N ARG A 15 -5.72 -10.51 5.98
CA ARG A 15 -6.43 -11.76 6.27
C ARG A 15 -7.78 -11.43 6.90
N THR A 16 -8.80 -12.23 6.58
CA THR A 16 -10.10 -12.10 7.23
C THR A 16 -9.99 -12.33 8.75
N PRO A 17 -10.79 -11.67 9.59
CA PRO A 17 -10.85 -11.96 11.01
C PRO A 17 -11.47 -13.33 11.32
N MET A 18 -12.18 -13.93 10.35
CA MET A 18 -12.81 -15.22 10.48
C MET A 18 -11.87 -16.35 10.05
N ALA A 19 -12.03 -17.52 10.67
CA ALA A 19 -11.31 -18.73 10.27
C ALA A 19 -11.93 -19.36 9.01
N GLN A 20 -11.10 -19.96 8.18
CA GLN A 20 -11.53 -20.71 6.99
C GLN A 20 -12.34 -21.97 7.33
N SER A 21 -12.01 -22.63 8.44
CA SER A 21 -12.69 -23.84 8.91
C SER A 21 -12.68 -23.91 10.43
N LYS A 22 -13.42 -24.87 11.00
CA LYS A 22 -13.46 -25.13 12.43
C LYS A 22 -12.34 -26.06 12.92
N ASP A 23 -11.49 -26.54 12.01
CA ASP A 23 -10.45 -27.49 12.32
C ASP A 23 -9.26 -26.81 13.02
N LYS A 24 -8.54 -27.55 13.87
CA LYS A 24 -7.32 -27.08 14.51
C LYS A 24 -6.27 -26.78 13.45
N GLY A 25 -5.74 -25.55 13.48
CA GLY A 25 -4.76 -25.09 12.50
C GLY A 25 -5.38 -24.45 11.24
N ALA A 26 -6.69 -24.20 11.26
CA ALA A 26 -7.35 -23.44 10.20
C ALA A 26 -6.71 -22.07 10.02
N GLY A 27 -6.43 -21.71 8.77
CA GLY A 27 -5.97 -20.38 8.39
C GLY A 27 -7.11 -19.37 8.32
N ARG A 28 -6.77 -18.17 7.86
CA ARG A 28 -7.72 -17.11 7.51
C ARG A 28 -7.58 -16.79 6.01
N ASP A 29 -8.69 -16.48 5.37
CA ASP A 29 -8.70 -16.16 3.94
C ASP A 29 -7.94 -14.86 3.63
N HIS A 30 -7.46 -14.76 2.40
CA HIS A 30 -6.94 -13.50 1.87
C HIS A 30 -8.02 -12.43 1.89
N HIS A 31 -7.64 -11.21 2.26
CA HIS A 31 -8.59 -10.11 2.36
C HIS A 31 -7.97 -8.79 1.96
N ILE A 32 -8.54 -8.18 0.91
CA ILE A 32 -8.00 -6.95 0.30
C ILE A 32 -8.57 -5.66 0.90
N LYS A 33 -9.59 -5.75 1.75
CA LYS A 33 -10.35 -4.57 2.24
C LYS A 33 -9.71 -3.88 3.44
N GLY A 34 -8.77 -4.53 4.10
CA GLY A 34 -8.04 -3.95 5.22
C GLY A 34 -6.76 -4.74 5.50
N PHE A 35 -5.61 -4.07 5.41
CA PHE A 35 -4.31 -4.62 5.77
C PHE A 35 -3.33 -3.48 6.06
N SER A 36 -2.23 -3.80 6.71
CA SER A 36 -1.21 -2.84 7.09
C SER A 36 0.10 -3.12 6.38
N MET A 37 0.84 -2.06 6.10
CA MET A 37 2.22 -2.12 5.61
C MET A 37 3.10 -1.21 6.45
N ALA A 38 4.38 -1.52 6.55
CA ALA A 38 5.35 -0.66 7.20
C ALA A 38 6.33 -0.10 6.17
N LEU A 39 6.68 1.17 6.32
CA LEU A 39 7.65 1.86 5.48
C LEU A 39 8.70 2.51 6.37
N ALA A 40 9.95 2.52 5.91
CA ALA A 40 11.05 3.19 6.60
C ALA A 40 12.07 3.75 5.62
N GLY A 41 12.74 4.83 6.00
CA GLY A 41 13.78 5.45 5.22
C GLY A 41 13.30 6.15 3.95
N GLY A 42 14.25 6.53 3.09
CA GLY A 42 13.99 7.09 1.76
C GLY A 42 13.02 8.27 1.71
N GLY A 43 13.01 9.15 2.73
CA GLY A 43 12.10 10.30 2.79
C GLY A 43 10.74 10.01 3.45
N ILE A 44 10.55 8.83 4.06
CA ILE A 44 9.36 8.52 4.86
C ILE A 44 9.50 9.12 6.26
N ARG A 45 8.42 9.71 6.74
CA ARG A 45 8.30 10.20 8.12
C ARG A 45 8.21 9.02 9.08
N GLY A 46 9.22 8.88 9.95
CA GLY A 46 9.24 7.85 10.97
C GLY A 46 8.30 8.13 12.15
N GLY A 47 7.88 7.08 12.85
CA GLY A 47 7.13 7.19 14.10
C GLY A 47 5.67 7.60 13.95
N VAL A 48 5.09 7.48 12.75
CA VAL A 48 3.68 7.81 12.49
C VAL A 48 2.89 6.56 12.11
N THR A 49 1.62 6.56 12.47
CA THR A 49 0.62 5.64 11.93
C THR A 49 -0.35 6.44 11.08
N HIS A 50 -0.69 5.94 9.90
CA HIS A 50 -1.61 6.58 8.96
C HIS A 50 -2.67 5.59 8.52
N GLY A 51 -3.93 5.97 8.70
CA GLY A 51 -5.08 5.14 8.42
C GLY A 51 -5.42 4.16 9.54
N GLU A 52 -6.66 3.72 9.53
CA GLU A 52 -7.19 2.77 10.50
C GLU A 52 -8.16 1.81 9.84
N THR A 53 -8.26 0.62 10.39
CA THR A 53 -9.33 -0.33 10.08
C THR A 53 -10.50 -0.15 11.05
N ASP A 54 -11.63 -0.76 10.70
CA ASP A 54 -12.72 -0.95 11.65
C ASP A 54 -12.29 -1.83 12.85
N GLU A 55 -13.14 -1.93 13.86
CA GLU A 55 -12.87 -2.67 15.09
C GLU A 55 -12.58 -4.17 14.87
N PHE A 56 -13.02 -4.74 13.74
CA PHE A 56 -12.80 -6.13 13.39
C PHE A 56 -11.55 -6.33 12.51
N GLY A 57 -10.88 -5.25 12.08
CA GLY A 57 -9.79 -5.34 11.11
C GLY A 57 -10.26 -5.80 9.73
N TYR A 58 -11.54 -5.57 9.39
CA TYR A 58 -12.15 -6.06 8.16
C TYR A 58 -12.08 -5.05 7.02
N HIS A 59 -12.40 -3.79 7.27
CA HIS A 59 -12.30 -2.72 6.28
C HIS A 59 -11.35 -1.61 6.74
N ALA A 60 -10.60 -1.04 5.83
CA ALA A 60 -9.97 0.26 6.05
C ALA A 60 -11.07 1.32 6.04
N VAL A 61 -11.12 2.18 7.07
CA VAL A 61 -12.22 3.15 7.27
C VAL A 61 -11.74 4.59 7.44
N THR A 62 -10.53 4.81 7.93
CA THR A 62 -9.97 6.15 8.13
C THR A 62 -8.70 6.31 7.29
N ASP A 63 -8.54 7.47 6.65
CA ASP A 63 -7.36 7.80 5.83
C ASP A 63 -6.91 6.65 4.92
N ILE A 64 -7.86 6.12 4.17
CA ILE A 64 -7.68 4.93 3.34
C ILE A 64 -6.60 5.19 2.30
N VAL A 65 -5.62 4.28 2.22
CA VAL A 65 -4.58 4.25 1.19
C VAL A 65 -4.82 3.06 0.27
N HIS A 66 -5.03 3.33 -1.00
CA HIS A 66 -5.10 2.29 -2.02
C HIS A 66 -3.69 1.84 -2.43
N VAL A 67 -3.55 0.62 -2.93
CA VAL A 67 -2.27 0.12 -3.46
C VAL A 67 -1.70 1.06 -4.54
N ARG A 68 -2.54 1.64 -5.39
CA ARG A 68 -2.11 2.63 -6.38
C ARG A 68 -1.56 3.92 -5.75
N ASP A 69 -2.08 4.34 -4.59
CA ASP A 69 -1.57 5.50 -3.85
C ASP A 69 -0.21 5.19 -3.22
N LEU A 70 -0.04 3.96 -2.72
CA LEU A 70 1.27 3.47 -2.28
C LEU A 70 2.28 3.51 -3.42
N HIS A 71 1.94 2.98 -4.60
CA HIS A 71 2.81 3.02 -5.77
C HIS A 71 3.12 4.46 -6.22
N ALA A 72 2.13 5.35 -6.21
CA ALA A 72 2.35 6.77 -6.52
C ALA A 72 3.32 7.42 -5.52
N THR A 73 3.19 7.07 -4.22
CA THR A 73 4.07 7.58 -3.16
C THR A 73 5.50 7.04 -3.31
N MET A 74 5.65 5.75 -3.61
CA MET A 74 6.97 5.15 -3.87
C MET A 74 7.66 5.79 -5.08
N LEU A 75 6.93 5.99 -6.19
CA LEU A 75 7.46 6.67 -7.37
C LEU A 75 7.88 8.10 -7.06
N HIS A 76 7.07 8.82 -6.28
CA HIS A 76 7.40 10.18 -5.85
C HIS A 76 8.71 10.23 -5.05
N LEU A 77 8.90 9.30 -4.11
CA LEU A 77 10.14 9.19 -3.33
C LEU A 77 11.36 8.84 -4.19
N LEU A 78 11.15 8.15 -5.31
CA LEU A 78 12.17 7.89 -6.33
C LEU A 78 12.40 9.05 -7.30
N GLY A 79 11.70 10.18 -7.11
CA GLY A 79 11.79 11.34 -8.00
C GLY A 79 11.04 11.19 -9.33
N ILE A 80 10.11 10.23 -9.39
CA ILE A 80 9.34 9.91 -10.61
C ILE A 80 7.91 10.44 -10.47
N ASP A 81 7.47 11.23 -11.44
CA ASP A 81 6.07 11.65 -11.54
C ASP A 81 5.22 10.48 -12.06
N HIS A 82 4.41 9.88 -11.17
CA HIS A 82 3.57 8.73 -11.51
C HIS A 82 2.53 9.03 -12.61
N THR A 83 2.14 10.29 -12.78
CA THR A 83 1.15 10.67 -13.81
C THR A 83 1.72 10.62 -15.22
N ARG A 84 3.04 10.78 -15.33
CA ARG A 84 3.80 10.81 -16.59
C ARG A 84 4.57 9.52 -16.85
N PHE A 85 4.70 8.64 -15.86
CA PHE A 85 5.40 7.39 -15.98
C PHE A 85 4.49 6.30 -16.56
N SER A 86 4.83 5.84 -17.76
CA SER A 86 4.16 4.74 -18.42
C SER A 86 5.13 3.89 -19.21
N VAL A 87 4.76 2.64 -19.45
CA VAL A 87 5.49 1.70 -20.30
C VAL A 87 4.57 1.25 -21.41
N ALA A 88 5.01 1.37 -22.66
CA ALA A 88 4.25 0.88 -23.79
C ALA A 88 4.20 -0.66 -23.76
N PHE A 89 3.02 -1.21 -23.65
CA PHE A 89 2.78 -2.63 -23.63
C PHE A 89 1.54 -2.98 -24.43
N GLN A 90 1.68 -3.83 -25.44
CA GLN A 90 0.59 -4.27 -26.34
C GLN A 90 -0.25 -3.11 -26.91
N GLY A 91 0.42 -2.01 -27.31
CA GLY A 91 -0.24 -0.84 -27.89
C GLY A 91 -0.92 0.10 -26.89
N LEU A 92 -0.75 -0.13 -25.59
CA LEU A 92 -1.27 0.71 -24.52
C LEU A 92 -0.13 1.31 -23.70
N ASP A 93 -0.31 2.51 -23.21
CA ASP A 93 0.57 3.12 -22.20
C ASP A 93 0.16 2.62 -20.80
N ALA A 94 0.82 1.57 -20.34
CA ALA A 94 0.56 0.98 -19.04
C ALA A 94 1.23 1.78 -17.92
N LYS A 95 0.44 2.23 -16.95
CA LYS A 95 0.93 2.93 -15.74
C LYS A 95 1.02 1.98 -14.55
N LEU A 96 2.04 2.13 -13.73
CA LEU A 96 2.18 1.36 -12.48
C LEU A 96 1.00 1.60 -11.52
N THR A 97 0.41 2.80 -11.56
CA THR A 97 -0.74 3.17 -10.74
C THR A 97 -2.09 2.74 -11.33
N GLY A 98 -2.08 2.12 -12.51
CA GLY A 98 -3.29 1.68 -13.20
C GLY A 98 -4.04 2.81 -13.90
N VAL A 99 -5.32 2.55 -14.21
CA VAL A 99 -6.18 3.49 -14.96
C VAL A 99 -6.93 4.48 -14.06
N GLU A 100 -7.12 4.14 -12.81
CA GLU A 100 -7.81 5.01 -11.84
C GLU A 100 -6.85 6.06 -11.29
N GLN A 101 -7.42 7.18 -10.86
CA GLN A 101 -6.63 8.26 -10.26
C GLN A 101 -5.95 7.78 -8.98
N ALA A 102 -4.63 7.97 -8.92
CA ALA A 102 -3.81 7.73 -7.75
C ALA A 102 -3.31 9.05 -7.16
N ARG A 103 -3.00 9.05 -5.89
CA ARG A 103 -2.46 10.22 -5.18
C ARG A 103 -1.20 9.85 -4.39
N VAL A 104 -0.27 10.78 -4.30
CA VAL A 104 0.84 10.69 -3.35
C VAL A 104 0.30 10.94 -1.94
N VAL A 105 0.59 10.05 -1.01
CA VAL A 105 0.18 10.18 0.41
C VAL A 105 1.17 11.09 1.12
N THR A 106 0.99 12.39 0.97
CA THR A 106 1.92 13.42 1.47
C THR A 106 2.09 13.40 2.99
N GLN A 107 1.10 12.90 3.72
CA GLN A 107 1.15 12.75 5.19
C GLN A 107 2.24 11.77 5.66
N LEU A 108 2.69 10.87 4.78
CA LEU A 108 3.77 9.93 5.06
C LEU A 108 5.17 10.47 4.77
N LEU A 109 5.27 11.63 4.13
CA LEU A 109 6.56 12.21 3.74
C LEU A 109 7.19 12.99 4.90
N ALA A 110 8.52 12.91 4.98
CA ALA A 110 9.33 13.65 5.96
C ALA A 110 9.43 15.14 5.62
#